data_866576f80131ce8905bb8eefcc9e096d
#
_entry.id   866576f80131ce8905bb8eefcc9e096d
#
_cell.length_a   1.000
_cell.length_b   1.000
_cell.length_c   1.000
_cell.angle_alpha   90.00
_cell.angle_beta   90.00
_cell.angle_gamma   90.00
#
_symmetry.space_group_name_H-M   'P 1'
#
loop_
_entity.id
_entity.type
_entity.pdbx_description
1 polymer ?
#
loop_
_entity_poly.entity_id
_entity_poly.type
_entity_poly.pdbx_seq_one_letter_code
_entity_poly.pdbx_strand_id
1 'polypeptide(L)'
;MEDIPGRWPKIRWAFIEVSAQWIPYVLNDLSIRFRRRGKELSPTVMADNRIFVACQVTDDLEWVLKYSGDSQIVVGTDCGHADTSAEIEALRKLRDDGKVTPEAANKILDDNARALYGL
;
A
#
# COMPACT_ATOMS: atom_id res chain seq x y z
N MET A 1 -19.11 -9.51 10.19
CA MET A 1 -18.07 -9.22 9.20
C MET A 1 -17.25 -10.49 9.07
N GLU A 2 -17.18 -11.05 7.89
CA GLU A 2 -16.42 -12.27 7.68
C GLU A 2 -14.92 -11.97 7.74
N ASP A 3 -14.19 -12.80 8.47
CA ASP A 3 -12.73 -12.70 8.57
C ASP A 3 -12.09 -13.47 7.39
N ILE A 4 -12.08 -12.86 6.22
CA ILE A 4 -11.50 -13.46 5.02
C ILE A 4 -9.99 -13.72 5.19
N PRO A 5 -9.17 -12.76 5.66
CA PRO A 5 -7.75 -13.01 5.90
C PRO A 5 -7.46 -14.11 6.91
N GLY A 6 -8.29 -14.26 7.94
CA GLY A 6 -8.16 -15.33 8.94
C GLY A 6 -8.52 -16.69 8.36
N ARG A 7 -9.53 -16.77 7.49
CA ARG A 7 -9.88 -18.03 6.78
C ARG A 7 -8.79 -18.50 5.83
N TRP A 8 -8.03 -17.58 5.26
CA TRP A 8 -7.01 -17.84 4.24
C TRP A 8 -5.65 -17.29 4.66
N PRO A 9 -5.03 -17.82 5.73
CA PRO A 9 -3.84 -17.23 6.34
C PRO A 9 -2.57 -17.26 5.46
N LYS A 10 -2.59 -18.01 4.39
CA LYS A 10 -1.46 -18.09 3.43
C LYS A 10 -1.63 -17.18 2.22
N ILE A 11 -2.82 -16.60 2.01
CA ILE A 11 -3.09 -15.71 0.88
C ILE A 11 -2.58 -14.32 1.21
N ARG A 12 -1.92 -13.71 0.25
CA ARG A 12 -1.58 -12.29 0.19
C ARG A 12 -2.51 -11.62 -0.80
N TRP A 13 -2.96 -10.43 -0.45
CA TRP A 13 -3.93 -9.67 -1.23
C TRP A 13 -3.22 -8.47 -1.82
N ALA A 14 -3.35 -8.23 -3.10
CA ALA A 14 -2.78 -7.06 -3.76
C ALA A 14 -3.85 -6.30 -4.52
N PHE A 15 -3.93 -4.99 -4.27
CA PHE A 15 -4.72 -4.04 -5.03
C PHE A 15 -3.79 -3.34 -6.01
N ILE A 16 -3.93 -3.66 -7.29
CA ILE A 16 -3.06 -3.17 -8.36
C ILE A 16 -3.86 -2.21 -9.25
N GLU A 17 -3.21 -1.17 -9.77
CA GLU A 17 -3.79 -0.15 -10.66
C GLU A 17 -4.97 0.64 -10.08
N VAL A 18 -5.00 0.83 -8.77
CA VAL A 18 -6.10 1.53 -8.10
C VAL A 18 -5.62 2.74 -7.29
N SER A 19 -4.36 3.17 -7.50
CA SER A 19 -3.70 4.18 -6.66
C SER A 19 -3.66 3.74 -5.18
N ALA A 20 -2.88 4.41 -4.36
CA ALA A 20 -2.89 4.23 -2.91
C ALA A 20 -3.60 5.37 -2.17
N GLN A 21 -4.07 6.38 -2.90
CA GLN A 21 -4.63 7.62 -2.34
C GLN A 21 -5.88 7.39 -1.49
N TRP A 22 -6.62 6.30 -1.70
CA TRP A 22 -7.82 5.95 -0.93
C TRP A 22 -7.54 5.36 0.45
N ILE A 23 -6.31 4.88 0.72
CA ILE A 23 -5.94 4.19 1.96
C ILE A 23 -6.24 5.04 3.20
N PRO A 24 -5.81 6.31 3.30
CA PRO A 24 -6.07 7.14 4.46
C PRO A 24 -7.55 7.25 4.79
N TYR A 25 -8.40 7.42 3.78
CA TYR A 25 -9.85 7.49 3.95
C TYR A 25 -10.41 6.18 4.53
N VAL A 26 -10.06 5.05 3.92
CA VAL A 26 -10.58 3.74 4.33
C VAL A 26 -10.13 3.38 5.75
N LEU A 27 -8.85 3.59 6.07
CA LEU A 27 -8.33 3.30 7.42
C LEU A 27 -8.97 4.19 8.49
N ASN A 28 -9.21 5.46 8.17
CA ASN A 28 -9.93 6.36 9.08
C ASN A 28 -11.38 5.89 9.31
N ASP A 29 -12.11 5.55 8.25
CA ASP A 29 -13.50 5.06 8.37
C ASP A 29 -13.57 3.74 9.15
N LEU A 30 -12.65 2.81 8.86
CA LEU A 30 -12.54 1.55 9.64
C LEU A 30 -12.26 1.83 11.11
N SER A 31 -11.36 2.74 11.44
CA SER A 31 -11.05 3.12 12.82
C SER A 31 -12.29 3.63 13.56
N ILE A 32 -13.10 4.47 12.89
CA ILE A 32 -14.36 4.97 13.44
C ILE A 32 -15.34 3.81 13.70
N ARG A 33 -15.46 2.89 12.75
CA ARG A 33 -16.37 1.73 12.86
C ARG A 33 -15.95 0.76 13.98
N PHE A 34 -14.64 0.55 14.15
CA PHE A 34 -14.10 -0.29 15.22
C PHE A 34 -14.38 0.35 16.58
N ARG A 35 -14.12 1.64 16.76
CA ARG A 35 -14.40 2.37 18.00
C ARG A 35 -15.87 2.33 18.40
N ARG A 36 -16.80 2.45 17.43
CA ARG A 36 -18.24 2.33 17.67
C ARG A 36 -18.65 0.96 18.22
N ARG A 37 -17.80 -0.06 18.05
CA ARG A 37 -17.99 -1.43 18.56
C ARG A 37 -17.16 -1.72 19.81
N GLY A 38 -16.59 -0.68 20.44
CA GLY A 38 -15.71 -0.83 21.61
C GLY A 38 -14.38 -1.53 21.29
N LYS A 39 -13.92 -1.46 20.05
CA LYS A 39 -12.67 -2.07 19.57
C LYS A 39 -11.74 -1.00 19.00
N GLU A 40 -10.46 -1.30 18.98
CA GLU A 40 -9.46 -0.48 18.29
C GLU A 40 -9.02 -1.18 17.00
N LEU A 41 -8.79 -0.40 15.95
CA LEU A 41 -8.18 -0.88 14.73
C LEU A 41 -6.68 -1.02 14.96
N SER A 42 -6.10 -2.16 14.59
CA SER A 42 -4.66 -2.35 14.64
C SER A 42 -3.95 -1.28 13.79
N PRO A 43 -2.89 -0.64 14.29
CA PRO A 43 -2.09 0.30 13.49
C PRO A 43 -1.38 -0.40 12.32
N THR A 44 -1.21 -1.71 12.39
CA THR A 44 -0.58 -2.56 11.37
C THR A 44 -1.63 -3.39 10.61
N VAL A 45 -2.90 -2.95 10.55
CA VAL A 45 -4.01 -3.74 9.99
C VAL A 45 -3.75 -4.25 8.58
N MET A 46 -3.04 -3.50 7.73
CA MET A 46 -2.69 -3.94 6.38
C MET A 46 -1.70 -5.10 6.43
N ALA A 47 -0.65 -4.99 7.23
CA ALA A 47 0.36 -6.04 7.41
C ALA A 47 -0.24 -7.28 8.07
N ASP A 48 -1.04 -7.10 9.14
CA ASP A 48 -1.71 -8.18 9.86
C ASP A 48 -2.58 -9.03 8.92
N ASN A 49 -3.16 -8.39 7.91
CA ASN A 49 -4.03 -9.02 6.93
C ASN A 49 -3.36 -9.31 5.58
N ARG A 50 -2.04 -9.05 5.47
CA ARG A 50 -1.25 -9.30 4.24
C ARG A 50 -1.82 -8.60 3.02
N ILE A 51 -2.27 -7.34 3.21
CA ILE A 51 -2.84 -6.50 2.17
C ILE A 51 -1.76 -5.58 1.62
N PHE A 52 -1.51 -5.66 0.34
CA PHE A 52 -0.59 -4.81 -0.40
C PHE A 52 -1.35 -3.91 -1.36
N VAL A 53 -0.82 -2.72 -1.62
CA VAL A 53 -1.42 -1.76 -2.56
C VAL A 53 -0.33 -1.18 -3.44
N ALA A 54 -0.56 -1.20 -4.75
CA ALA A 54 0.33 -0.52 -5.69
C ALA A 54 0.05 0.98 -5.68
N CYS A 55 1.08 1.75 -5.36
CA CYS A 55 1.04 3.20 -5.48
C CYS A 55 1.40 3.66 -6.89
N GLN A 56 0.93 4.85 -7.23
CA GLN A 56 1.38 5.62 -8.38
C GLN A 56 2.34 6.72 -7.92
N VAL A 57 3.24 7.16 -8.79
CA VAL A 57 4.18 8.26 -8.48
C VAL A 57 3.49 9.60 -8.30
N THR A 58 2.25 9.71 -8.77
CA THR A 58 1.38 10.88 -8.60
C THR A 58 0.65 10.89 -7.26
N ASP A 59 0.66 9.78 -6.50
CA ASP A 59 0.05 9.73 -5.17
C ASP A 59 0.78 10.66 -4.20
N ASP A 60 0.04 11.21 -3.24
CA ASP A 60 0.60 11.86 -2.07
C ASP A 60 1.14 10.79 -1.11
N LEU A 61 2.36 10.31 -1.40
CA LEU A 61 2.96 9.19 -0.67
C LEU A 61 3.26 9.55 0.78
N GLU A 62 3.61 10.80 1.09
CA GLU A 62 3.79 11.24 2.46
C GLU A 62 2.52 11.04 3.28
N TRP A 63 1.38 11.45 2.71
CA TRP A 63 0.08 11.27 3.34
C TRP A 63 -0.35 9.80 3.42
N VAL A 64 -0.16 9.04 2.35
CA VAL A 64 -0.48 7.60 2.32
C VAL A 64 0.30 6.86 3.39
N LEU A 65 1.63 7.00 3.41
CA LEU A 65 2.51 6.28 4.32
C LEU A 65 2.28 6.63 5.80
N LYS A 66 1.83 7.83 6.08
CA LYS A 66 1.43 8.24 7.44
C LYS A 66 0.35 7.33 8.02
N TYR A 67 -0.53 6.79 7.19
CA TYR A 67 -1.64 5.92 7.60
C TYR A 67 -1.36 4.43 7.39
N SER A 68 -0.74 4.07 6.27
CA SER A 68 -0.48 2.67 5.91
C SER A 68 0.79 2.10 6.53
N GLY A 69 1.73 2.97 6.92
CA GLY A 69 3.13 2.56 7.05
C GLY A 69 3.74 2.25 5.68
N ASP A 70 4.99 1.82 5.67
CA ASP A 70 5.79 1.63 4.45
C ASP A 70 5.95 0.17 4.01
N SER A 71 5.41 -0.80 4.78
CA SER A 71 5.66 -2.23 4.58
C SER A 71 4.68 -2.94 3.64
N GLN A 72 3.62 -2.26 3.21
CA GLN A 72 2.52 -2.86 2.42
C GLN A 72 2.27 -2.09 1.11
N ILE A 73 3.10 -1.10 0.81
CA ILE A 73 3.02 -0.35 -0.44
C ILE A 73 4.04 -0.92 -1.41
N VAL A 74 3.59 -1.19 -2.63
CA VAL A 74 4.43 -1.59 -3.76
C VAL A 74 4.29 -0.56 -4.87
N VAL A 75 5.15 -0.59 -5.88
CA VAL A 75 5.07 0.31 -7.02
C VAL A 75 4.88 -0.49 -8.31
N GLY A 76 4.15 0.08 -9.25
CA GLY A 76 4.04 -0.41 -10.62
C GLY A 76 4.31 0.69 -11.63
N THR A 77 4.77 0.33 -12.82
CA THR A 77 5.02 1.27 -13.91
C THR A 77 3.84 1.39 -14.87
N ASP A 78 2.92 0.45 -14.81
CA ASP A 78 1.82 0.28 -15.78
C ASP A 78 2.34 0.26 -17.24
N CYS A 79 3.53 -0.30 -17.43
CA CYS A 79 4.21 -0.33 -18.73
C CYS A 79 3.37 -1.07 -19.78
N GLY A 80 3.16 -0.42 -20.91
CA GLY A 80 2.35 -0.95 -22.02
C GLY A 80 0.98 -0.32 -22.16
N HIS A 81 0.50 0.37 -21.15
CA HIS A 81 -0.70 1.21 -21.26
C HIS A 81 -0.35 2.62 -21.80
N ALA A 82 -1.25 3.19 -22.55
CA ALA A 82 -1.09 4.52 -23.19
C ALA A 82 -1.88 5.61 -22.46
N ASP A 83 -2.17 5.43 -21.18
CA ASP A 83 -2.88 6.40 -20.38
C ASP A 83 -1.94 7.20 -19.46
N THR A 84 -2.52 8.10 -18.68
CA THR A 84 -1.78 8.99 -17.78
C THR A 84 -1.22 8.30 -16.54
N SER A 85 -1.60 7.05 -16.29
CA SER A 85 -1.12 6.25 -15.15
C SER A 85 0.20 5.54 -15.46
N ALA A 86 0.50 5.32 -16.75
CA ALA A 86 1.73 4.68 -17.17
C ALA A 86 2.95 5.58 -16.89
N GLU A 87 3.88 5.08 -16.10
CA GLU A 87 5.09 5.82 -15.74
C GLU A 87 6.30 4.88 -15.71
N ILE A 88 7.00 4.82 -16.83
CA ILE A 88 8.19 3.97 -16.97
C ILE A 88 9.31 4.39 -16.01
N GLU A 89 9.40 5.69 -15.73
CA GLU A 89 10.38 6.27 -14.80
C GLU A 89 9.94 6.19 -13.33
N ALA A 90 8.82 5.51 -13.01
CA ALA A 90 8.25 5.46 -11.66
C ALA A 90 9.27 5.06 -10.60
N LEU A 91 10.08 4.04 -10.89
CA LEU A 91 11.10 3.54 -9.96
C LEU A 91 12.18 4.60 -9.66
N ARG A 92 12.58 5.33 -10.68
CA ARG A 92 13.57 6.40 -10.57
C ARG A 92 13.00 7.61 -9.84
N LYS A 93 11.81 8.07 -10.26
CA LYS A 93 11.14 9.21 -9.62
C LYS A 93 10.91 8.97 -8.14
N LEU A 94 10.43 7.79 -7.76
CA LEU A 94 10.19 7.47 -6.35
C LEU A 94 11.46 7.62 -5.50
N ARG A 95 12.62 7.26 -6.04
CA ARG A 95 13.91 7.38 -5.35
C ARG A 95 14.43 8.81 -5.31
N ASP A 96 14.30 9.55 -6.43
CA ASP A 96 15.00 10.82 -6.65
C ASP A 96 14.17 12.02 -6.17
N ASP A 97 12.86 11.94 -6.13
CA ASP A 97 11.96 13.07 -5.82
C ASP A 97 11.96 13.48 -4.33
N GLY A 98 12.56 12.68 -3.45
CA GLY A 98 12.66 12.96 -2.02
C GLY A 98 11.32 13.02 -1.28
N LYS A 99 10.23 12.55 -1.89
CA LYS A 99 8.88 12.51 -1.29
C LYS A 99 8.77 11.48 -0.17
N VAL A 100 9.64 10.50 -0.18
CA VAL A 100 9.72 9.44 0.83
C VAL A 100 11.16 9.28 1.29
N THR A 101 11.37 8.72 2.48
CA THR A 101 12.72 8.45 2.95
C THR A 101 13.39 7.38 2.07
N PRO A 102 14.73 7.36 1.98
CA PRO A 102 15.45 6.32 1.22
C PRO A 102 15.07 4.90 1.66
N GLU A 103 14.84 4.68 2.96
CA GLU A 103 14.45 3.40 3.52
C GLU A 103 13.05 3.00 3.05
N ALA A 104 12.09 3.91 3.08
CA ALA A 104 10.73 3.68 2.57
C ALA A 104 10.75 3.43 1.05
N ALA A 105 11.56 4.19 0.31
CA ALA A 105 11.73 3.97 -1.13
C ALA A 105 12.26 2.55 -1.43
N ASN A 106 13.28 2.09 -0.71
CA ASN A 106 13.81 0.74 -0.90
C ASN A 106 12.77 -0.34 -0.61
N LYS A 107 11.99 -0.20 0.47
CA LYS A 107 10.89 -1.13 0.77
C LYS A 107 9.86 -1.16 -0.37
N ILE A 108 9.40 0.00 -0.83
CA ILE A 108 8.40 0.10 -1.89
C ILE A 108 8.91 -0.48 -3.21
N LEU A 109 10.20 -0.27 -3.51
CA LEU A 109 10.82 -0.68 -4.76
C LEU A 109 11.20 -2.17 -4.81
N ASP A 110 11.54 -2.81 -3.69
CA ASP A 110 12.05 -4.19 -3.66
C ASP A 110 11.44 -5.04 -2.55
N ASP A 111 11.69 -4.71 -1.27
CA ASP A 111 11.38 -5.59 -0.14
C ASP A 111 9.90 -6.00 -0.09
N ASN A 112 8.99 -5.03 -0.30
CA ASN A 112 7.56 -5.28 -0.24
C ASN A 112 7.06 -6.15 -1.40
N ALA A 113 7.63 -5.97 -2.59
CA ALA A 113 7.32 -6.82 -3.73
C ALA A 113 7.79 -8.27 -3.48
N ARG A 114 8.98 -8.45 -2.92
CA ARG A 114 9.46 -9.78 -2.48
C ARG A 114 8.52 -10.38 -1.45
N ALA A 115 8.11 -9.62 -0.44
CA ALA A 115 7.18 -10.08 0.57
C ALA A 115 5.82 -10.47 -0.03
N LEU A 116 5.31 -9.69 -0.99
CA LEU A 116 4.06 -9.99 -1.70
C LEU A 116 4.16 -11.31 -2.47
N TYR A 117 5.26 -11.55 -3.19
CA TYR A 117 5.43 -12.77 -4.01
C TYR A 117 6.02 -13.93 -3.22
N GLY A 118 6.55 -13.71 -2.03
CA GLY A 118 7.16 -14.76 -1.18
C GLY A 118 8.55 -15.18 -1.65
N LEU A 119 9.31 -14.22 -2.16
CA LEU A 119 10.69 -14.40 -2.63
C LEU A 119 11.70 -14.18 -1.51
#